data_ea290d70a01a5f248c2a69486fd8cbd0
#
_entry.id   ea290d70a01a5f248c2a69486fd8cbd0
#
_cell.length_a   1.000
_cell.length_b   1.000
_cell.length_c   1.000
_cell.angle_alpha   90.00
_cell.angle_beta   90.00
_cell.angle_gamma   90.00
#
_symmetry.space_group_name_H-M   'P 1'
#
loop_
_entity.id
_entity.type
_entity.pdbx_description
1 polymer ?
#
loop_
_entity_poly.entity_id
_entity_poly.type
_entity_poly.pdbx_seq_one_letter_code
_entity_poly.pdbx_strand_id
1 'polypeptide(L)'
;VHARIASSFISFEQAAVNMKELGKDNIEQVAKKGKEAWNQVLGKIEVEGGNLDQYRTFYSCLYRSLLFPRKFYELDANGRPIHYSPYNGQVLPGYMYTDTGFWDTFRCLFPLLNLMYPSVNKEMQEGLINTYKESGFFPEWASPGHRGCMVGNNSASVLVDAYMKGVKVDDIKTLYEGLLHGTENVHPEVSSTGRLGHEYYNKLGYVPYDVKINENAARTLEYAYDDWCIYKLAKELKRPKKEINLFAKRAMNYKNLFDKESKLMRGRNEDGTFQSPFSPLKWGDAFTEGNSWHYTWSVFHDPQGLIDLMGGKEMFVTMMDSVFAVPPVFDDSYYGQVIHEIREMTVMNMGNYAHGNQPIQHMIYLYDYAGQPWKAQYWLRQVMDRMYTPGPDGYCGDEDNGQTSAWYVFSALGFYPVCPGTDEY
;
A
#
# COMPACT_ATOMS: atom_id res chain seq x y z
N VAL A 1 34.05 27.19 9.53
CA VAL A 1 32.95 28.01 8.95
C VAL A 1 31.66 27.39 9.40
N HIS A 2 30.76 28.18 9.98
CA HIS A 2 29.41 27.75 10.33
C HIS A 2 28.46 28.37 9.32
N ALA A 3 27.53 27.57 8.76
CA ALA A 3 26.50 28.01 7.84
C ALA A 3 25.12 27.57 8.36
N ARG A 4 24.08 28.38 8.10
CA ARG A 4 22.69 28.05 8.31
C ARG A 4 21.98 28.15 6.97
N ILE A 5 21.22 27.13 6.63
CA ILE A 5 20.50 27.04 5.35
C ILE A 5 19.06 26.72 5.65
N ALA A 6 18.15 27.41 5.00
CA ALA A 6 16.74 27.05 4.95
C ALA A 6 16.29 27.04 3.49
N SER A 7 15.33 26.20 3.19
CA SER A 7 14.69 26.08 1.88
C SER A 7 13.18 26.27 2.00
N SER A 8 12.53 26.55 0.88
CA SER A 8 11.08 26.60 0.76
C SER A 8 10.68 26.21 -0.65
N PHE A 9 9.54 25.54 -0.77
CA PHE A 9 8.87 25.28 -2.05
C PHE A 9 7.98 26.45 -2.48
N ILE A 10 7.76 27.45 -1.57
CA ILE A 10 6.82 28.55 -1.76
C ILE A 10 7.52 29.80 -2.27
N SER A 11 8.47 30.33 -1.47
CA SER A 11 9.20 31.55 -1.83
C SER A 11 10.47 31.75 -0.99
N PHE A 12 11.27 32.72 -1.39
CA PHE A 12 12.45 33.13 -0.65
C PHE A 12 12.10 33.73 0.72
N GLU A 13 11.01 34.50 0.78
CA GLU A 13 10.49 35.10 2.02
C GLU A 13 10.02 33.99 2.98
N GLN A 14 9.39 32.95 2.47
CA GLN A 14 8.98 31.80 3.27
C GLN A 14 10.21 31.02 3.78
N ALA A 15 11.27 30.87 2.99
CA ALA A 15 12.52 30.28 3.47
C ALA A 15 13.12 31.07 4.64
N ALA A 16 12.98 32.41 4.66
CA ALA A 16 13.38 33.24 5.80
C ALA A 16 12.49 33.01 7.03
N VAL A 17 11.21 32.67 6.86
CA VAL A 17 10.32 32.21 7.95
C VAL A 17 10.79 30.87 8.50
N ASN A 18 11.07 29.90 7.62
CA ASN A 18 11.53 28.56 7.99
C ASN A 18 12.86 28.61 8.74
N MET A 19 13.75 29.53 8.40
CA MET A 19 15.02 29.73 9.11
C MET A 19 14.84 30.00 10.61
N LYS A 20 13.71 30.57 11.04
CA LYS A 20 13.43 30.88 12.45
C LYS A 20 13.33 29.61 13.31
N GLU A 21 13.06 28.44 12.71
CA GLU A 21 13.02 27.15 13.41
C GLU A 21 14.35 26.85 14.12
N LEU A 22 15.47 27.20 13.52
CA LEU A 22 16.80 27.00 14.12
C LEU A 22 17.09 27.94 15.30
N GLY A 23 16.39 29.08 15.37
CA GLY A 23 16.59 30.05 16.42
C GLY A 23 18.05 30.49 16.52
N LYS A 24 18.61 30.43 17.76
CA LYS A 24 20.03 30.74 18.07
C LYS A 24 20.86 29.48 18.30
N ASP A 25 20.30 28.31 18.11
CA ASP A 25 20.95 27.03 18.41
C ASP A 25 22.23 26.84 17.60
N ASN A 26 23.25 26.27 18.23
CA ASN A 26 24.41 25.73 17.56
C ASN A 26 24.15 24.30 17.08
N ILE A 27 25.07 23.68 16.35
CA ILE A 27 24.91 22.36 15.75
C ILE A 27 24.69 21.25 16.79
N GLU A 28 25.36 21.34 17.94
CA GLU A 28 25.23 20.37 19.04
C GLU A 28 23.84 20.45 19.66
N GLN A 29 23.27 21.64 19.81
CA GLN A 29 21.93 21.85 20.31
C GLN A 29 20.88 21.34 19.33
N VAL A 30 21.04 21.59 18.03
CA VAL A 30 20.15 21.05 16.97
C VAL A 30 20.23 19.52 16.95
N ALA A 31 21.45 18.95 17.00
CA ALA A 31 21.61 17.48 17.05
C ALA A 31 20.95 16.85 18.28
N LYS A 32 21.07 17.53 19.46
CA LYS A 32 20.40 17.07 20.67
C LYS A 32 18.87 17.09 20.52
N LYS A 33 18.29 18.17 20.01
CA LYS A 33 16.85 18.28 19.74
C LYS A 33 16.37 17.21 18.75
N GLY A 34 17.12 16.97 17.68
CA GLY A 34 16.82 15.92 16.71
C GLY A 34 16.81 14.52 17.36
N LYS A 35 17.81 14.22 18.20
CA LYS A 35 17.86 12.97 18.96
C LYS A 35 16.66 12.83 19.91
N GLU A 36 16.31 13.88 20.62
CA GLU A 36 15.15 13.87 21.54
C GLU A 36 13.85 13.67 20.78
N ALA A 37 13.64 14.33 19.64
CA ALA A 37 12.45 14.16 18.80
C ALA A 37 12.33 12.72 18.30
N TRP A 38 13.41 12.12 17.77
CA TRP A 38 13.39 10.72 17.33
C TRP A 38 13.19 9.75 18.50
N ASN A 39 13.80 9.96 19.66
CA ASN A 39 13.58 9.13 20.83
C ASN A 39 12.12 9.17 21.31
N GLN A 40 11.47 10.33 21.22
CA GLN A 40 10.04 10.49 21.54
C GLN A 40 9.13 9.68 20.61
N VAL A 41 9.48 9.64 19.32
CA VAL A 41 8.72 8.94 18.29
C VAL A 41 8.96 7.44 18.36
N LEU A 42 10.22 7.01 18.37
CA LEU A 42 10.58 5.58 18.37
C LEU A 42 10.33 4.91 19.72
N GLY A 43 10.45 5.64 20.82
CA GLY A 43 10.20 5.15 22.17
C GLY A 43 8.73 4.90 22.53
N LYS A 44 7.81 5.05 21.58
CA LYS A 44 6.43 4.59 21.77
C LYS A 44 6.31 3.06 21.87
N ILE A 45 7.28 2.33 21.34
CA ILE A 45 7.39 0.88 21.48
C ILE A 45 8.72 0.59 22.16
N GLU A 46 8.66 -0.05 23.30
CA GLU A 46 9.83 -0.55 24.03
C GLU A 46 9.90 -2.06 23.89
N VAL A 47 11.06 -2.57 23.44
CA VAL A 47 11.28 -3.99 23.16
C VAL A 47 12.28 -4.56 24.16
N GLU A 48 11.98 -5.71 24.75
CA GLU A 48 12.87 -6.43 25.66
C GLU A 48 13.07 -7.89 25.23
N GLY A 49 14.15 -8.52 25.64
CA GLY A 49 14.40 -9.96 25.50
C GLY A 49 15.05 -10.39 24.18
N GLY A 50 15.36 -9.46 23.28
CA GLY A 50 16.10 -9.72 22.03
C GLY A 50 17.61 -9.63 22.18
N ASN A 51 18.35 -10.04 21.14
CA ASN A 51 19.77 -9.73 20.99
C ASN A 51 19.94 -8.34 20.32
N LEU A 52 21.18 -7.83 20.28
CA LEU A 52 21.47 -6.49 19.76
C LEU A 52 21.07 -6.31 18.28
N ASP A 53 21.21 -7.36 17.47
CA ASP A 53 20.87 -7.28 16.04
C ASP A 53 19.36 -7.25 15.83
N GLN A 54 18.58 -7.97 16.64
CA GLN A 54 17.12 -7.89 16.64
C GLN A 54 16.62 -6.49 17.04
N TYR A 55 17.23 -5.87 18.08
CA TYR A 55 16.92 -4.48 18.42
C TYR A 55 17.22 -3.52 17.29
N ARG A 56 18.40 -3.63 16.68
CA ARG A 56 18.80 -2.78 15.54
C ARG A 56 17.85 -2.93 14.37
N THR A 57 17.50 -4.16 14.01
CA THR A 57 16.56 -4.45 12.92
C THR A 57 15.19 -3.83 13.22
N PHE A 58 14.65 -4.08 14.42
CA PHE A 58 13.33 -3.56 14.81
C PHE A 58 13.27 -2.02 14.75
N TYR A 59 14.21 -1.34 15.41
CA TYR A 59 14.19 0.13 15.45
C TYR A 59 14.60 0.77 14.12
N SER A 60 15.41 0.10 13.30
CA SER A 60 15.66 0.55 11.92
C SER A 60 14.41 0.45 11.06
N CYS A 61 13.64 -0.63 11.20
CA CYS A 61 12.35 -0.78 10.53
C CYS A 61 11.34 0.27 11.02
N LEU A 62 11.21 0.47 12.33
CA LEU A 62 10.33 1.49 12.87
C LEU A 62 10.72 2.90 12.40
N TYR A 63 12.01 3.22 12.36
CA TYR A 63 12.52 4.49 11.85
C TYR A 63 12.18 4.69 10.37
N ARG A 64 12.44 3.68 9.52
CA ARG A 64 12.16 3.75 8.07
C ARG A 64 10.67 3.86 7.76
N SER A 65 9.80 3.24 8.56
CA SER A 65 8.33 3.40 8.46
C SER A 65 7.86 4.84 8.64
N LEU A 66 8.72 5.74 9.14
CA LEU A 66 8.36 7.13 9.43
C LEU A 66 9.06 8.14 8.52
N LEU A 67 9.79 7.68 7.49
CA LEU A 67 10.47 8.56 6.54
C LEU A 67 9.54 9.04 5.43
N PHE A 68 8.47 8.29 5.15
CA PHE A 68 7.47 8.58 4.12
C PHE A 68 6.05 8.39 4.67
N PRO A 69 5.05 9.11 4.13
CA PRO A 69 5.14 10.24 3.20
C PRO A 69 5.90 11.43 3.75
N ARG A 70 6.54 12.21 2.89
CA ARG A 70 7.22 13.44 3.30
C ARG A 70 6.26 14.62 3.40
N LYS A 71 6.50 15.50 4.39
CA LYS A 71 5.81 16.78 4.51
C LYS A 71 6.10 17.65 3.30
N PHE A 72 5.06 18.12 2.64
CA PHE A 72 5.11 19.05 1.52
C PHE A 72 4.34 20.33 1.83
N TYR A 73 4.25 20.68 3.10
CA TYR A 73 3.69 21.92 3.61
C TYR A 73 4.72 22.64 4.48
N GLU A 74 4.52 23.92 4.66
CA GLU A 74 5.33 24.80 5.49
C GLU A 74 4.42 25.54 6.47
N LEU A 75 4.99 26.20 7.46
CA LEU A 75 4.22 27.02 8.40
C LEU A 75 4.37 28.50 8.05
N ASP A 76 3.26 29.22 7.92
CA ASP A 76 3.28 30.67 7.74
C ASP A 76 3.82 31.39 8.99
N ALA A 77 3.93 32.71 8.94
CA ALA A 77 4.42 33.50 10.07
C ALA A 77 3.55 33.40 11.35
N ASN A 78 2.32 32.89 11.22
CA ASN A 78 1.38 32.68 12.33
C ASN A 78 1.32 31.20 12.76
N GLY A 79 2.17 30.33 12.20
CA GLY A 79 2.23 28.90 12.51
C GLY A 79 1.13 28.08 11.86
N ARG A 80 0.45 28.59 10.80
CA ARG A 80 -0.61 27.86 10.08
C ARG A 80 -0.01 27.11 8.89
N PRO A 81 -0.45 25.86 8.60
CA PRO A 81 0.04 25.11 7.44
C PRO A 81 -0.40 25.77 6.13
N ILE A 82 0.57 25.91 5.24
CA ILE A 82 0.41 26.38 3.87
C ILE A 82 1.29 25.52 2.95
N HIS A 83 0.91 25.35 1.71
CA HIS A 83 1.70 24.59 0.75
C HIS A 83 1.65 25.20 -0.65
N TYR A 84 2.69 24.93 -1.44
CA TYR A 84 2.66 25.11 -2.88
C TYR A 84 2.00 23.88 -3.50
N SER A 85 0.87 24.07 -4.19
CA SER A 85 0.19 22.95 -4.83
C SER A 85 0.96 22.44 -6.04
N PRO A 86 1.40 21.18 -6.05
CA PRO A 86 2.03 20.59 -7.22
C PRO A 86 1.03 20.27 -8.34
N TYR A 87 -0.27 20.46 -8.08
CA TYR A 87 -1.35 20.14 -8.99
C TYR A 87 -1.84 21.36 -9.79
N ASN A 88 -1.83 22.56 -9.20
CA ASN A 88 -2.33 23.76 -9.86
C ASN A 88 -1.40 24.98 -9.74
N GLY A 89 -0.26 24.86 -9.07
CA GLY A 89 0.76 25.91 -8.97
C GLY A 89 0.41 27.07 -8.04
N GLN A 90 -0.62 26.94 -7.19
CA GLN A 90 -1.02 27.98 -6.26
C GLN A 90 -0.45 27.73 -4.86
N VAL A 91 -0.27 28.76 -4.07
CA VAL A 91 -0.01 28.65 -2.64
C VAL A 91 -1.35 28.64 -1.90
N LEU A 92 -1.63 27.55 -1.22
CA LEU A 92 -2.93 27.27 -0.60
C LEU A 92 -2.76 26.94 0.90
N PRO A 93 -3.79 27.16 1.71
CA PRO A 93 -3.78 26.76 3.13
C PRO A 93 -3.97 25.25 3.29
N GLY A 94 -3.41 24.70 4.37
CA GLY A 94 -3.62 23.32 4.78
C GLY A 94 -2.42 22.44 4.55
N TYR A 95 -2.57 21.18 4.97
CA TYR A 95 -1.54 20.16 4.86
C TYR A 95 -1.39 19.63 3.44
N MET A 96 -0.18 19.24 3.09
CA MET A 96 0.14 18.48 1.88
C MET A 96 1.28 17.52 2.20
N TYR A 97 1.20 16.29 1.67
CA TYR A 97 2.22 15.26 1.79
C TYR A 97 2.52 14.68 0.42
N THR A 98 3.72 14.16 0.25
CA THR A 98 4.19 13.62 -1.03
C THR A 98 5.17 12.46 -0.87
N ASP A 99 5.67 11.95 -1.99
CA ASP A 99 6.63 10.85 -2.09
C ASP A 99 6.11 9.57 -1.42
N THR A 100 4.98 9.09 -1.91
CA THR A 100 4.39 7.81 -1.50
C THR A 100 3.53 7.22 -2.60
N GLY A 101 3.54 5.89 -2.69
CA GLY A 101 2.64 5.08 -3.52
C GLY A 101 1.71 4.26 -2.64
N PHE A 102 0.41 4.32 -2.92
CA PHE A 102 -0.58 3.63 -2.09
C PHE A 102 -0.69 2.15 -2.40
N TRP A 103 -0.38 1.72 -3.62
CA TRP A 103 -0.31 0.29 -3.95
C TRP A 103 0.64 -0.47 -3.02
N ASP A 104 1.77 0.15 -2.65
CA ASP A 104 2.71 -0.38 -1.68
C ASP A 104 2.16 -0.27 -0.25
N THR A 105 1.80 0.94 0.16
CA THR A 105 1.73 1.37 1.56
C THR A 105 0.37 1.16 2.24
N PHE A 106 -0.70 0.88 1.49
CA PHE A 106 -2.01 0.62 2.09
C PHE A 106 -2.03 -0.61 2.99
N ARG A 107 -1.16 -1.58 2.71
CA ARG A 107 -1.19 -2.94 3.27
C ARG A 107 -0.90 -2.95 4.76
N CYS A 108 0.17 -2.28 5.20
CA CYS A 108 0.45 -2.17 6.63
C CYS A 108 1.11 -0.87 7.08
N LEU A 109 1.73 -0.07 6.20
CA LEU A 109 2.28 1.22 6.64
C LEU A 109 1.19 2.15 7.18
N PHE A 110 0.14 2.43 6.39
CA PHE A 110 -0.94 3.31 6.86
C PHE A 110 -1.70 2.74 8.04
N PRO A 111 -2.00 1.42 8.14
CA PRO A 111 -2.47 0.82 9.38
C PRO A 111 -1.55 1.05 10.59
N LEU A 112 -0.22 0.98 10.43
CA LEU A 112 0.74 1.30 11.50
C LEU A 112 0.63 2.77 11.93
N LEU A 113 0.50 3.69 10.96
CA LEU A 113 0.31 5.11 11.23
C LEU A 113 -1.02 5.38 11.94
N ASN A 114 -2.10 4.67 11.58
CA ASN A 114 -3.38 4.72 12.29
C ASN A 114 -3.23 4.29 13.74
N LEU A 115 -2.49 3.21 14.00
CA LEU A 115 -2.31 2.65 15.33
C LEU A 115 -1.43 3.54 16.22
N MET A 116 -0.27 3.92 15.71
CA MET A 116 0.81 4.51 16.51
C MET A 116 0.88 6.04 16.43
N TYR A 117 0.47 6.61 15.29
CA TYR A 117 0.65 8.04 14.98
C TYR A 117 -0.61 8.68 14.39
N PRO A 118 -1.79 8.50 15.01
CA PRO A 118 -3.07 8.90 14.43
C PRO A 118 -3.18 10.41 14.16
N SER A 119 -2.55 11.26 14.99
CA SER A 119 -2.56 12.70 14.78
C SER A 119 -1.79 13.13 13.52
N VAL A 120 -0.62 12.51 13.28
CA VAL A 120 0.17 12.77 12.06
C VAL A 120 -0.56 12.20 10.84
N ASN A 121 -1.16 11.01 10.97
CA ASN A 121 -1.93 10.45 9.85
C ASN A 121 -3.18 11.28 9.55
N LYS A 122 -3.81 11.95 10.56
CA LYS A 122 -4.90 12.90 10.29
C LYS A 122 -4.45 14.03 9.37
N GLU A 123 -3.27 14.62 9.59
CA GLU A 123 -2.70 15.64 8.70
C GLU A 123 -2.51 15.11 7.27
N MET A 124 -2.05 13.85 7.12
CA MET A 124 -1.91 13.19 5.82
C MET A 124 -3.26 13.02 5.13
N GLN A 125 -4.28 12.56 5.86
CA GLN A 125 -5.63 12.39 5.33
C GLN A 125 -6.25 13.73 4.87
N GLU A 126 -6.03 14.81 5.63
CA GLU A 126 -6.44 16.16 5.23
C GLU A 126 -5.66 16.63 3.98
N GLY A 127 -4.39 16.29 3.86
CA GLY A 127 -3.59 16.52 2.65
C GLY A 127 -4.15 15.82 1.42
N LEU A 128 -4.67 14.60 1.56
CA LEU A 128 -5.34 13.88 0.46
C LEU A 128 -6.65 14.59 0.04
N ILE A 129 -7.41 15.10 0.98
CA ILE A 129 -8.60 15.91 0.69
C ILE A 129 -8.22 17.18 -0.09
N ASN A 130 -7.13 17.84 0.30
CA ASN A 130 -6.61 18.99 -0.45
C ASN A 130 -6.19 18.61 -1.87
N THR A 131 -5.48 17.50 -2.02
CA THR A 131 -5.12 16.99 -3.36
C THR A 131 -6.34 16.80 -4.25
N TYR A 132 -7.40 16.18 -3.74
CA TYR A 132 -8.64 16.01 -4.51
C TYR A 132 -9.27 17.36 -4.91
N LYS A 133 -9.35 18.31 -3.97
CA LYS A 133 -9.89 19.66 -4.24
C LYS A 133 -9.08 20.42 -5.31
N GLU A 134 -7.79 20.18 -5.39
CA GLU A 134 -6.84 20.90 -6.24
C GLU A 134 -6.67 20.26 -7.61
N SER A 135 -6.83 18.94 -7.73
CA SER A 135 -6.60 18.19 -8.97
C SER A 135 -7.84 17.49 -9.52
N GLY A 136 -8.89 17.32 -8.73
CA GLY A 136 -10.06 16.51 -9.07
C GLY A 136 -9.90 15.00 -8.85
N PHE A 137 -8.72 14.54 -8.38
CA PHE A 137 -8.46 13.13 -8.10
C PHE A 137 -7.69 12.94 -6.80
N PHE A 138 -7.93 11.83 -6.09
CA PHE A 138 -6.96 11.35 -5.11
C PHE A 138 -5.74 10.81 -5.84
N PRO A 139 -4.52 10.99 -5.28
CA PRO A 139 -3.32 10.42 -5.87
C PRO A 139 -3.29 8.91 -5.62
N GLU A 140 -2.72 8.16 -6.57
CA GLU A 140 -2.35 6.75 -6.32
C GLU A 140 -0.84 6.63 -6.10
N TRP A 141 -0.09 7.49 -6.73
CA TRP A 141 1.32 7.77 -6.47
C TRP A 141 1.55 9.28 -6.55
N ALA A 142 2.17 9.87 -5.53
CA ALA A 142 2.50 11.30 -5.47
C ALA A 142 4.01 11.51 -5.40
N SER A 143 4.59 12.39 -6.30
CA SER A 143 6.01 12.75 -6.27
C SER A 143 6.33 13.94 -7.20
N PRO A 144 6.17 15.21 -6.80
CA PRO A 144 5.26 15.68 -5.74
C PRO A 144 3.79 15.68 -6.15
N GLY A 145 3.45 15.78 -7.45
CA GLY A 145 2.09 15.65 -7.99
C GLY A 145 1.74 14.22 -8.38
N HIS A 146 0.69 14.04 -9.17
CA HIS A 146 0.33 12.73 -9.72
C HIS A 146 1.47 12.14 -10.54
N ARG A 147 1.88 10.91 -10.21
CA ARG A 147 2.91 10.17 -10.92
C ARG A 147 2.31 8.92 -11.55
N GLY A 148 2.65 8.67 -12.81
CA GLY A 148 2.26 7.46 -13.53
C GLY A 148 3.07 6.25 -13.05
N CYS A 149 2.57 5.56 -12.04
CA CYS A 149 3.23 4.41 -11.43
C CYS A 149 2.19 3.48 -10.82
N MET A 150 2.44 2.17 -10.89
CA MET A 150 1.63 1.10 -10.29
C MET A 150 0.18 1.03 -10.76
N VAL A 151 -0.61 0.21 -10.09
CA VAL A 151 -2.02 -0.09 -10.40
C VAL A 151 -2.87 0.08 -9.16
N GLY A 152 -4.19 -0.03 -9.32
CA GLY A 152 -5.12 0.07 -8.22
C GLY A 152 -5.70 1.46 -8.04
N ASN A 153 -6.62 1.57 -7.10
CA ASN A 153 -7.21 2.82 -6.63
C ASN A 153 -7.15 2.85 -5.10
N ASN A 154 -5.95 2.51 -4.60
CA ASN A 154 -5.69 2.16 -3.20
C ASN A 154 -5.74 3.37 -2.25
N SER A 155 -5.86 4.60 -2.78
CA SER A 155 -6.30 5.76 -2.02
C SER A 155 -7.62 5.47 -1.28
N ALA A 156 -8.51 4.65 -1.87
CA ALA A 156 -9.74 4.21 -1.20
C ALA A 156 -9.45 3.42 0.08
N SER A 157 -8.54 2.45 0.02
CA SER A 157 -8.13 1.69 1.21
C SER A 157 -7.53 2.59 2.29
N VAL A 158 -6.58 3.46 1.92
CA VAL A 158 -5.89 4.37 2.84
C VAL A 158 -6.86 5.30 3.56
N LEU A 159 -7.79 5.92 2.82
CA LEU A 159 -8.76 6.86 3.38
C LEU A 159 -9.82 6.17 4.24
N VAL A 160 -10.32 5.01 3.77
CA VAL A 160 -11.36 4.27 4.50
C VAL A 160 -10.80 3.62 5.75
N ASP A 161 -9.60 3.04 5.70
CA ASP A 161 -8.96 2.44 6.87
C ASP A 161 -8.75 3.48 7.98
N ALA A 162 -8.23 4.66 7.62
CA ALA A 162 -8.06 5.76 8.57
C ALA A 162 -9.40 6.16 9.21
N TYR A 163 -10.45 6.33 8.41
CA TYR A 163 -11.77 6.72 8.91
C TYR A 163 -12.36 5.66 9.83
N MET A 164 -12.31 4.38 9.45
CA MET A 164 -12.85 3.27 10.24
C MET A 164 -12.11 3.09 11.57
N LYS A 165 -10.81 3.36 11.59
CA LYS A 165 -9.95 3.33 12.79
C LYS A 165 -9.99 4.62 13.63
N GLY A 166 -10.91 5.54 13.32
CA GLY A 166 -11.16 6.75 14.11
C GLY A 166 -10.30 7.96 13.73
N VAL A 167 -9.44 7.86 12.73
CA VAL A 167 -8.69 8.99 12.15
C VAL A 167 -9.60 9.70 11.13
N LYS A 168 -10.53 10.50 11.65
CA LYS A 168 -11.59 11.11 10.84
C LYS A 168 -11.18 12.49 10.33
N VAL A 169 -11.35 12.70 9.02
CA VAL A 169 -11.25 14.02 8.40
C VAL A 169 -12.53 14.82 8.65
N ASP A 170 -12.44 16.13 8.65
CA ASP A 170 -13.59 17.00 8.88
C ASP A 170 -14.52 17.04 7.64
N ASP A 171 -13.95 16.94 6.43
CA ASP A 171 -14.67 17.00 5.15
C ASP A 171 -14.94 15.60 4.56
N ILE A 172 -15.71 14.79 5.30
CA ILE A 172 -16.10 13.44 4.87
C ILE A 172 -16.91 13.43 3.56
N LYS A 173 -17.60 14.52 3.26
CA LYS A 173 -18.38 14.66 2.02
C LYS A 173 -17.44 14.65 0.81
N THR A 174 -16.43 15.51 0.81
CA THR A 174 -15.42 15.57 -0.26
C THR A 174 -14.66 14.24 -0.36
N LEU A 175 -14.30 13.61 0.77
CA LEU A 175 -13.68 12.29 0.76
C LEU A 175 -14.54 11.30 -0.03
N TYR A 176 -15.80 11.16 0.34
CA TYR A 176 -16.70 10.19 -0.27
C TYR A 176 -16.97 10.48 -1.76
N GLU A 177 -17.18 11.76 -2.12
CA GLU A 177 -17.33 12.19 -3.52
C GLU A 177 -16.09 11.85 -4.36
N GLY A 178 -14.90 12.07 -3.82
CA GLY A 178 -13.65 11.76 -4.51
C GLY A 178 -13.45 10.26 -4.72
N LEU A 179 -13.81 9.43 -3.75
CA LEU A 179 -13.79 7.98 -3.91
C LEU A 179 -14.72 7.53 -5.04
N LEU A 180 -15.97 8.03 -5.06
CA LEU A 180 -16.92 7.71 -6.13
C LEU A 180 -16.41 8.19 -7.50
N HIS A 181 -15.84 9.39 -7.56
CA HIS A 181 -15.28 9.94 -8.80
C HIS A 181 -14.20 9.01 -9.39
N GLY A 182 -13.28 8.51 -8.56
CA GLY A 182 -12.23 7.58 -8.98
C GLY A 182 -12.75 6.27 -9.55
N THR A 183 -13.96 5.80 -9.14
CA THR A 183 -14.53 4.53 -9.65
C THR A 183 -15.07 4.61 -11.08
N GLU A 184 -15.33 5.81 -11.58
CA GLU A 184 -15.97 6.04 -12.89
C GLU A 184 -15.07 6.86 -13.84
N ASN A 185 -13.84 7.20 -13.40
CA ASN A 185 -12.96 8.09 -14.15
C ASN A 185 -11.50 7.66 -14.07
N VAL A 186 -10.75 8.08 -15.07
CA VAL A 186 -9.28 8.00 -15.10
C VAL A 186 -8.75 9.42 -15.37
N HIS A 187 -7.64 9.77 -14.71
CA HIS A 187 -7.03 11.08 -14.91
C HIS A 187 -6.54 11.23 -16.36
N PRO A 188 -6.82 12.35 -17.04
CA PRO A 188 -6.57 12.51 -18.48
C PRO A 188 -5.09 12.39 -18.89
N GLU A 189 -4.17 12.74 -17.99
CA GLU A 189 -2.73 12.73 -18.26
C GLU A 189 -1.97 11.61 -17.54
N VAL A 190 -2.53 11.05 -16.46
CA VAL A 190 -1.87 10.05 -15.61
C VAL A 190 -2.79 8.85 -15.44
N SER A 191 -2.69 7.89 -16.33
CA SER A 191 -3.60 6.75 -16.43
C SER A 191 -3.61 5.79 -15.23
N SER A 192 -2.61 5.87 -14.35
CA SER A 192 -2.59 5.13 -13.07
C SER A 192 -3.42 5.81 -11.97
N THR A 193 -3.91 7.03 -12.19
CA THR A 193 -4.75 7.78 -11.26
C THR A 193 -6.21 7.64 -11.66
N GLY A 194 -7.08 7.32 -10.72
CA GLY A 194 -8.42 6.82 -11.00
C GLY A 194 -8.38 5.35 -11.40
N ARG A 195 -9.32 4.90 -12.25
CA ARG A 195 -9.42 3.47 -12.64
C ARG A 195 -9.32 3.27 -14.15
N LEU A 196 -8.13 3.01 -14.64
CA LEU A 196 -7.93 2.62 -16.05
C LEU A 196 -8.71 1.32 -16.35
N GLY A 197 -9.55 1.34 -17.39
CA GLY A 197 -10.43 0.23 -17.77
C GLY A 197 -11.71 0.15 -16.94
N HIS A 198 -12.09 1.22 -16.23
CA HIS A 198 -13.33 1.28 -15.45
C HIS A 198 -14.58 0.94 -16.29
N GLU A 199 -14.61 1.31 -17.55
CA GLU A 199 -15.71 1.04 -18.47
C GLU A 199 -15.95 -0.47 -18.67
N TYR A 200 -14.88 -1.25 -18.73
CA TYR A 200 -14.95 -2.72 -18.75
C TYR A 200 -15.27 -3.28 -17.38
N TYR A 201 -14.53 -2.87 -16.36
CA TYR A 201 -14.70 -3.36 -15.00
C TYR A 201 -16.12 -3.13 -14.49
N ASN A 202 -16.69 -1.96 -14.72
CA ASN A 202 -18.04 -1.61 -14.26
C ASN A 202 -19.13 -2.42 -14.98
N LYS A 203 -18.89 -2.83 -16.23
CA LYS A 203 -19.82 -3.59 -17.06
C LYS A 203 -19.65 -5.10 -16.91
N LEU A 204 -18.42 -5.61 -16.98
CA LEU A 204 -18.12 -7.04 -17.05
C LEU A 204 -17.75 -7.62 -15.68
N GLY A 205 -17.33 -6.79 -14.72
CA GLY A 205 -16.81 -7.20 -13.43
C GLY A 205 -15.32 -7.56 -13.47
N TYR A 206 -14.62 -7.20 -14.53
CA TYR A 206 -13.16 -7.33 -14.66
C TYR A 206 -12.65 -6.46 -15.81
N VAL A 207 -11.36 -6.16 -15.81
CA VAL A 207 -10.65 -5.55 -16.92
C VAL A 207 -10.18 -6.68 -17.85
N PRO A 208 -10.58 -6.72 -19.12
CA PRO A 208 -10.25 -7.84 -20.01
C PRO A 208 -8.75 -7.88 -20.36
N TYR A 209 -8.25 -9.09 -20.61
CA TYR A 209 -6.88 -9.34 -20.99
C TYR A 209 -6.55 -8.86 -22.41
N ASP A 210 -7.49 -8.98 -23.33
CA ASP A 210 -7.32 -8.76 -24.76
C ASP A 210 -7.69 -7.34 -25.27
N VAL A 211 -7.89 -6.39 -24.36
CA VAL A 211 -8.25 -4.99 -24.71
C VAL A 211 -7.08 -4.00 -24.64
N LYS A 212 -5.84 -4.48 -24.64
CA LYS A 212 -4.60 -3.68 -24.59
C LYS A 212 -4.45 -2.80 -23.33
N ILE A 213 -4.99 -3.26 -22.21
CA ILE A 213 -4.74 -2.71 -20.89
C ILE A 213 -3.86 -3.72 -20.16
N ASN A 214 -2.61 -3.36 -19.93
CA ASN A 214 -1.67 -4.20 -19.20
C ASN A 214 -2.07 -4.34 -17.74
N GLU A 215 -1.60 -5.42 -17.09
CA GLU A 215 -1.82 -5.65 -15.66
C GLU A 215 -3.30 -5.76 -15.29
N ASN A 216 -4.10 -6.21 -16.25
CA ASN A 216 -5.56 -6.25 -16.17
C ASN A 216 -6.10 -7.11 -15.03
N ALA A 217 -5.49 -8.25 -14.73
CA ALA A 217 -5.87 -9.10 -13.61
C ALA A 217 -5.50 -8.43 -12.28
N ALA A 218 -4.31 -7.85 -12.15
CA ALA A 218 -3.91 -7.09 -10.97
C ALA A 218 -4.90 -5.93 -10.72
N ARG A 219 -5.19 -5.11 -11.74
CA ARG A 219 -6.17 -4.02 -11.65
C ARG A 219 -7.54 -4.50 -11.16
N THR A 220 -8.02 -5.61 -11.69
CA THR A 220 -9.32 -6.19 -11.30
C THR A 220 -9.34 -6.58 -9.82
N LEU A 221 -8.27 -7.20 -9.32
CA LEU A 221 -8.15 -7.62 -7.92
C LEU A 221 -8.10 -6.40 -6.98
N GLU A 222 -7.28 -5.41 -7.33
CA GLU A 222 -7.20 -4.16 -6.56
C GLU A 222 -8.55 -3.43 -6.54
N TYR A 223 -9.21 -3.23 -7.68
CA TYR A 223 -10.50 -2.55 -7.75
C TYR A 223 -11.60 -3.28 -6.97
N ALA A 224 -11.57 -4.62 -6.92
CA ALA A 224 -12.53 -5.38 -6.13
C ALA A 224 -12.35 -5.12 -4.62
N TYR A 225 -11.12 -5.04 -4.15
CA TYR A 225 -10.81 -4.69 -2.77
C TYR A 225 -11.12 -3.21 -2.47
N ASP A 226 -10.77 -2.30 -3.37
CA ASP A 226 -11.09 -0.87 -3.24
C ASP A 226 -12.61 -0.66 -3.15
N ASP A 227 -13.39 -1.37 -3.96
CA ASP A 227 -14.85 -1.33 -3.89
C ASP A 227 -15.39 -1.89 -2.57
N TRP A 228 -14.72 -2.89 -1.99
CA TRP A 228 -15.07 -3.35 -0.65
C TRP A 228 -14.81 -2.28 0.42
N CYS A 229 -13.72 -1.54 0.33
CA CYS A 229 -13.46 -0.41 1.21
C CYS A 229 -14.56 0.66 1.08
N ILE A 230 -14.94 1.02 -0.15
CA ILE A 230 -16.04 1.97 -0.40
C ILE A 230 -17.38 1.42 0.14
N TYR A 231 -17.64 0.12 -0.01
CA TYR A 231 -18.81 -0.54 0.57
C TYR A 231 -18.86 -0.37 2.10
N LYS A 232 -17.73 -0.58 2.79
CA LYS A 232 -17.64 -0.41 4.25
C LYS A 232 -17.95 1.03 4.66
N LEU A 233 -17.35 2.01 4.01
CA LEU A 233 -17.60 3.41 4.27
C LEU A 233 -19.05 3.83 3.94
N ALA A 234 -19.59 3.34 2.81
CA ALA A 234 -20.98 3.59 2.42
C ALA A 234 -21.98 3.11 3.48
N LYS A 235 -21.72 1.95 4.09
CA LYS A 235 -22.52 1.42 5.22
C LYS A 235 -22.42 2.32 6.44
N GLU A 236 -21.22 2.70 6.82
CA GLU A 236 -20.95 3.57 7.97
C GLU A 236 -21.66 4.93 7.80
N LEU A 237 -21.59 5.50 6.60
CA LEU A 237 -22.24 6.77 6.25
C LEU A 237 -23.75 6.65 5.97
N LYS A 238 -24.32 5.44 6.07
CA LYS A 238 -25.75 5.17 5.81
C LYS A 238 -26.19 5.64 4.43
N ARG A 239 -25.38 5.40 3.42
CA ARG A 239 -25.67 5.76 2.03
C ARG A 239 -26.89 4.98 1.49
N PRO A 240 -27.51 5.40 0.35
CA PRO A 240 -28.62 4.68 -0.25
C PRO A 240 -28.33 3.19 -0.49
N LYS A 241 -29.29 2.31 -0.22
CA LYS A 241 -29.14 0.85 -0.38
C LYS A 241 -28.64 0.43 -1.77
N LYS A 242 -29.06 1.15 -2.82
CA LYS A 242 -28.62 0.87 -4.20
C LYS A 242 -27.10 1.02 -4.32
N GLU A 243 -26.54 2.05 -3.72
CA GLU A 243 -25.09 2.34 -3.75
C GLU A 243 -24.30 1.33 -2.90
N ILE A 244 -24.76 1.05 -1.67
CA ILE A 244 -24.18 0.02 -0.82
C ILE A 244 -24.14 -1.34 -1.53
N ASN A 245 -25.26 -1.76 -2.15
CA ASN A 245 -25.37 -3.03 -2.86
C ASN A 245 -24.49 -3.09 -4.12
N LEU A 246 -24.28 -1.95 -4.80
CA LEU A 246 -23.39 -1.88 -5.96
C LEU A 246 -21.95 -2.23 -5.55
N PHE A 247 -21.43 -1.58 -4.54
CA PHE A 247 -20.05 -1.80 -4.08
C PHE A 247 -19.89 -3.18 -3.39
N ALA A 248 -20.89 -3.65 -2.65
CA ALA A 248 -20.88 -5.02 -2.12
C ALA A 248 -20.81 -6.08 -3.24
N LYS A 249 -21.50 -5.85 -4.37
CA LYS A 249 -21.44 -6.73 -5.54
C LYS A 249 -20.06 -6.65 -6.21
N ARG A 250 -19.55 -5.42 -6.46
CA ARG A 250 -18.26 -5.21 -7.12
C ARG A 250 -17.10 -5.78 -6.30
N ALA A 251 -17.18 -5.76 -4.98
CA ALA A 251 -16.21 -6.42 -4.10
C ALA A 251 -16.00 -7.91 -4.38
N MET A 252 -17.02 -8.59 -4.96
CA MET A 252 -16.94 -10.01 -5.32
C MET A 252 -16.35 -10.25 -6.71
N ASN A 253 -15.95 -9.22 -7.43
CA ASN A 253 -15.48 -9.31 -8.82
C ASN A 253 -14.17 -10.11 -8.97
N TYR A 254 -13.35 -10.23 -7.91
CA TYR A 254 -12.20 -11.11 -7.91
C TYR A 254 -12.50 -12.54 -8.34
N LYS A 255 -13.74 -13.03 -8.09
CA LYS A 255 -14.20 -14.38 -8.46
C LYS A 255 -14.19 -14.62 -9.97
N ASN A 256 -14.28 -13.55 -10.77
CA ASN A 256 -14.26 -13.62 -12.23
C ASN A 256 -12.90 -14.06 -12.78
N LEU A 257 -11.82 -13.87 -12.03
CA LEU A 257 -10.46 -14.21 -12.44
C LEU A 257 -10.00 -15.58 -11.93
N PHE A 258 -10.75 -16.21 -11.04
CA PHE A 258 -10.32 -17.47 -10.46
C PHE A 258 -10.53 -18.62 -11.44
N ASP A 259 -9.43 -19.23 -11.87
CA ASP A 259 -9.42 -20.42 -12.71
C ASP A 259 -9.50 -21.70 -11.85
N LYS A 260 -10.61 -22.41 -11.96
CA LYS A 260 -10.87 -23.63 -11.16
C LYS A 260 -9.93 -24.78 -11.48
N GLU A 261 -9.35 -24.80 -12.67
CA GLU A 261 -8.44 -25.86 -13.09
C GLU A 261 -7.05 -25.67 -12.43
N SER A 262 -6.46 -24.48 -12.58
CA SER A 262 -5.15 -24.17 -12.00
C SER A 262 -5.21 -23.82 -10.50
N LYS A 263 -6.38 -23.47 -9.96
CA LYS A 263 -6.60 -22.92 -8.61
C LYS A 263 -5.91 -21.57 -8.38
N LEU A 264 -5.62 -20.84 -9.45
CA LEU A 264 -4.90 -19.57 -9.43
C LEU A 264 -5.73 -18.47 -10.11
N MET A 265 -5.39 -17.22 -9.87
CA MET A 265 -5.94 -16.08 -10.64
C MET A 265 -5.32 -16.04 -12.03
N ARG A 266 -6.11 -15.75 -13.03
CA ARG A 266 -5.74 -15.77 -14.46
C ARG A 266 -6.44 -14.64 -15.21
N GLY A 267 -5.75 -14.03 -16.18
CA GLY A 267 -6.35 -13.05 -17.07
C GLY A 267 -7.59 -13.61 -17.79
N ARG A 268 -8.59 -12.76 -18.03
CA ARG A 268 -9.84 -13.13 -18.70
C ARG A 268 -10.11 -12.22 -19.87
N ASN A 269 -10.44 -12.78 -21.03
CA ASN A 269 -10.76 -12.06 -22.26
C ASN A 269 -12.15 -11.40 -22.20
N GLU A 270 -12.40 -10.41 -23.08
CA GLU A 270 -13.68 -9.72 -23.13
C GLU A 270 -14.86 -10.66 -23.39
N ASP A 271 -14.67 -11.74 -24.16
CA ASP A 271 -15.67 -12.76 -24.43
C ASP A 271 -15.95 -13.73 -23.25
N GLY A 272 -15.23 -13.57 -22.16
CA GLY A 272 -15.37 -14.40 -20.96
C GLY A 272 -14.49 -15.65 -20.92
N THR A 273 -13.71 -15.94 -21.94
CA THR A 273 -12.72 -17.03 -21.90
C THR A 273 -11.48 -16.61 -21.09
N PHE A 274 -10.75 -17.60 -20.56
CA PHE A 274 -9.48 -17.28 -19.90
C PHE A 274 -8.35 -17.08 -20.90
N GLN A 275 -7.38 -16.24 -20.54
CA GLN A 275 -6.12 -16.05 -21.26
C GLN A 275 -5.49 -17.40 -21.66
N SER A 276 -5.09 -17.55 -22.91
CA SER A 276 -4.39 -18.70 -23.42
C SER A 276 -3.38 -18.29 -24.50
N PRO A 277 -2.12 -18.78 -24.47
CA PRO A 277 -1.54 -19.67 -23.44
C PRO A 277 -1.42 -19.02 -22.06
N PHE A 278 -1.29 -19.82 -21.01
CA PHE A 278 -1.15 -19.36 -19.64
C PHE A 278 0.06 -20.02 -18.97
N SER A 279 0.94 -19.22 -18.40
CA SER A 279 2.01 -19.64 -17.51
C SER A 279 1.82 -18.98 -16.15
N PRO A 280 1.62 -19.74 -15.06
CA PRO A 280 1.49 -19.15 -13.72
C PRO A 280 2.80 -18.53 -13.20
N LEU A 281 3.92 -18.78 -13.88
CA LEU A 281 5.26 -18.28 -13.56
C LEU A 281 5.64 -17.04 -14.37
N LYS A 282 4.78 -16.57 -15.28
CA LYS A 282 5.03 -15.38 -16.09
C LYS A 282 4.86 -14.13 -15.25
N TRP A 283 5.92 -13.37 -15.13
CA TRP A 283 5.94 -12.09 -14.44
C TRP A 283 5.46 -10.96 -15.36
N GLY A 284 4.63 -10.05 -14.80
CA GLY A 284 4.03 -8.97 -15.57
C GLY A 284 2.83 -9.43 -16.40
N ASP A 285 2.60 -8.78 -17.56
CA ASP A 285 1.48 -9.08 -18.48
C ASP A 285 0.10 -8.84 -17.83
N ALA A 286 -0.54 -9.87 -17.31
CA ALA A 286 -1.79 -9.74 -16.55
C ALA A 286 -1.59 -9.20 -15.10
N PHE A 287 -0.37 -9.22 -14.59
CA PHE A 287 -0.01 -8.88 -13.22
C PHE A 287 1.06 -7.77 -13.16
N THR A 288 1.15 -7.10 -12.03
CA THR A 288 2.12 -6.02 -11.80
C THR A 288 3.26 -6.56 -10.95
N GLU A 289 4.51 -6.52 -11.46
CA GLU A 289 5.71 -6.91 -10.71
C GLU A 289 5.53 -8.22 -9.93
N GLY A 290 4.92 -9.19 -10.59
CA GLY A 290 4.59 -10.47 -10.00
C GLY A 290 3.96 -11.42 -11.01
N ASN A 291 3.54 -12.56 -10.53
CA ASN A 291 2.91 -13.61 -11.32
C ASN A 291 1.63 -14.13 -10.64
N SER A 292 1.03 -15.16 -11.21
CA SER A 292 -0.21 -15.72 -10.68
C SER A 292 -0.07 -16.33 -9.29
N TRP A 293 1.10 -16.88 -8.93
CA TRP A 293 1.39 -17.38 -7.58
C TRP A 293 1.40 -16.27 -6.52
N HIS A 294 1.73 -15.03 -6.91
CA HIS A 294 1.75 -13.88 -6.00
C HIS A 294 0.34 -13.28 -5.84
N TYR A 295 -0.34 -13.05 -6.96
CA TYR A 295 -1.61 -12.31 -6.96
C TYR A 295 -2.84 -13.11 -6.59
N THR A 296 -2.76 -14.46 -6.60
CA THR A 296 -3.91 -15.29 -6.19
C THR A 296 -4.38 -14.98 -4.77
N TRP A 297 -3.49 -14.48 -3.93
CA TRP A 297 -3.79 -14.15 -2.53
C TRP A 297 -4.31 -12.73 -2.31
N SER A 298 -4.37 -11.89 -3.35
CA SER A 298 -4.84 -10.49 -3.27
C SER A 298 -6.37 -10.42 -3.12
N VAL A 299 -6.91 -11.15 -2.15
CA VAL A 299 -8.31 -11.18 -1.75
C VAL A 299 -8.37 -10.91 -0.24
N PHE A 300 -7.94 -9.73 0.16
CA PHE A 300 -7.80 -9.33 1.56
C PHE A 300 -9.13 -9.38 2.32
N HIS A 301 -10.21 -9.00 1.64
CA HIS A 301 -11.53 -8.75 2.21
C HIS A 301 -12.45 -9.99 2.26
N ASP A 302 -12.08 -11.08 1.59
CA ASP A 302 -12.89 -12.32 1.55
C ASP A 302 -12.01 -13.58 1.54
N PRO A 303 -11.13 -13.79 2.54
CA PRO A 303 -10.31 -15.00 2.63
C PRO A 303 -11.14 -16.28 2.63
N GLN A 304 -12.31 -16.28 3.29
CA GLN A 304 -13.21 -17.43 3.30
C GLN A 304 -13.77 -17.73 1.90
N GLY A 305 -14.14 -16.70 1.13
CA GLY A 305 -14.58 -16.87 -0.25
C GLY A 305 -13.48 -17.44 -1.14
N LEU A 306 -12.22 -17.08 -0.92
CA LEU A 306 -11.08 -17.66 -1.65
C LEU A 306 -10.86 -19.12 -1.24
N ILE A 307 -10.97 -19.46 0.05
CA ILE A 307 -10.92 -20.84 0.56
C ILE A 307 -12.01 -21.69 -0.12
N ASP A 308 -13.23 -21.18 -0.19
CA ASP A 308 -14.37 -21.88 -0.81
C ASP A 308 -14.15 -22.10 -2.32
N LEU A 309 -13.62 -21.10 -3.04
CA LEU A 309 -13.28 -21.21 -4.46
C LEU A 309 -12.21 -22.29 -4.72
N MET A 310 -11.23 -22.42 -3.85
CA MET A 310 -10.19 -23.46 -3.96
C MET A 310 -10.68 -24.85 -3.65
N GLY A 311 -11.86 -25.00 -3.02
CA GLY A 311 -12.44 -26.29 -2.65
C GLY A 311 -12.27 -26.66 -1.18
N GLY A 312 -12.02 -25.67 -0.32
CA GLY A 312 -11.92 -25.83 1.13
C GLY A 312 -10.52 -25.65 1.69
N LYS A 313 -10.44 -25.69 3.02
CA LYS A 313 -9.23 -25.36 3.78
C LYS A 313 -8.02 -26.23 3.44
N GLU A 314 -8.22 -27.52 3.20
CA GLU A 314 -7.13 -28.45 2.88
C GLU A 314 -6.45 -28.08 1.55
N MET A 315 -7.26 -27.84 0.50
CA MET A 315 -6.71 -27.43 -0.79
C MET A 315 -6.09 -26.04 -0.71
N PHE A 316 -6.71 -25.11 0.00
CA PHE A 316 -6.16 -23.78 0.22
C PHE A 316 -4.77 -23.84 0.87
N VAL A 317 -4.60 -24.63 1.93
CA VAL A 317 -3.30 -24.84 2.58
C VAL A 317 -2.31 -25.52 1.64
N THR A 318 -2.74 -26.50 0.85
CA THR A 318 -1.90 -27.16 -0.16
C THR A 318 -1.37 -26.16 -1.18
N MET A 319 -2.20 -25.25 -1.65
CA MET A 319 -1.78 -24.19 -2.58
C MET A 319 -0.81 -23.20 -1.93
N MET A 320 -1.05 -22.80 -0.66
CA MET A 320 -0.12 -21.95 0.08
C MET A 320 1.24 -22.64 0.31
N ASP A 321 1.23 -23.90 0.72
CA ASP A 321 2.46 -24.70 0.87
C ASP A 321 3.22 -24.81 -0.48
N SER A 322 2.49 -24.89 -1.58
CA SER A 322 3.07 -24.96 -2.92
C SER A 322 3.85 -23.69 -3.31
N VAL A 323 3.45 -22.52 -2.81
CA VAL A 323 4.21 -21.28 -3.03
C VAL A 323 5.66 -21.41 -2.55
N PHE A 324 5.85 -22.03 -1.39
CA PHE A 324 7.18 -22.25 -0.81
C PHE A 324 7.91 -23.47 -1.41
N ALA A 325 7.17 -24.44 -1.96
CA ALA A 325 7.71 -25.67 -2.50
C ALA A 325 8.09 -25.58 -3.98
N VAL A 326 7.37 -24.77 -4.78
CA VAL A 326 7.67 -24.53 -6.19
C VAL A 326 9.05 -23.84 -6.27
N PRO A 327 10.03 -24.37 -7.03
CA PRO A 327 11.32 -23.71 -7.15
C PRO A 327 11.17 -22.25 -7.62
N PRO A 328 12.13 -21.36 -7.28
CA PRO A 328 12.06 -19.96 -7.68
C PRO A 328 12.40 -19.76 -9.18
N VAL A 329 11.69 -20.49 -10.03
CA VAL A 329 11.74 -20.36 -11.49
C VAL A 329 10.75 -19.31 -11.95
N PHE A 330 11.02 -18.70 -13.06
CA PHE A 330 10.25 -17.57 -13.57
C PHE A 330 10.23 -17.54 -15.10
N ASP A 331 9.26 -16.83 -15.64
CA ASP A 331 9.19 -16.44 -17.04
C ASP A 331 9.18 -14.90 -17.09
N ASP A 332 10.28 -14.30 -17.55
CA ASP A 332 10.50 -12.86 -17.66
C ASP A 332 10.23 -12.30 -19.07
N SER A 333 9.60 -13.09 -19.91
CA SER A 333 9.37 -12.77 -21.34
C SER A 333 8.61 -11.48 -21.58
N TYR A 334 7.77 -11.06 -20.63
CA TYR A 334 7.03 -9.79 -20.70
C TYR A 334 7.96 -8.58 -20.54
N TYR A 335 8.85 -8.61 -19.56
CA TYR A 335 9.80 -7.52 -19.32
C TYR A 335 11.00 -7.56 -20.26
N GLY A 336 11.32 -8.73 -20.84
CA GLY A 336 12.49 -8.93 -21.67
C GLY A 336 13.83 -8.82 -20.94
N GLN A 337 13.77 -8.82 -19.61
CA GLN A 337 14.92 -8.80 -18.68
C GLN A 337 14.50 -9.29 -17.31
N VAL A 338 15.47 -9.78 -16.54
CA VAL A 338 15.28 -10.12 -15.12
C VAL A 338 15.20 -8.81 -14.31
N ILE A 339 14.01 -8.44 -13.89
CA ILE A 339 13.81 -7.29 -13.00
C ILE A 339 14.33 -7.60 -11.58
N HIS A 340 14.50 -6.57 -10.74
CA HIS A 340 15.15 -6.78 -9.44
C HIS A 340 14.31 -7.67 -8.51
N GLU A 341 12.99 -7.61 -8.54
CA GLU A 341 12.08 -8.42 -7.71
C GLU A 341 12.21 -9.93 -8.03
N ILE A 342 12.41 -10.29 -9.31
CA ILE A 342 12.70 -11.67 -9.73
C ILE A 342 14.04 -12.13 -9.17
N ARG A 343 15.06 -11.26 -9.23
CA ARG A 343 16.39 -11.55 -8.70
C ARG A 343 16.35 -11.78 -7.20
N GLU A 344 15.65 -10.92 -6.48
CA GLU A 344 15.46 -10.97 -5.03
C GLU A 344 14.78 -12.28 -4.61
N MET A 345 13.66 -12.64 -5.26
CA MET A 345 12.99 -13.92 -5.04
C MET A 345 13.94 -15.11 -5.24
N THR A 346 14.73 -15.08 -6.31
CA THR A 346 15.66 -16.15 -6.65
C THR A 346 16.79 -16.28 -5.62
N VAL A 347 17.35 -15.15 -5.18
CA VAL A 347 18.45 -15.12 -4.18
C VAL A 347 17.97 -15.58 -2.81
N MET A 348 16.77 -15.16 -2.39
CA MET A 348 16.20 -15.56 -1.10
C MET A 348 15.84 -17.04 -1.04
N ASN A 349 15.55 -17.66 -2.20
CA ASN A 349 15.31 -19.09 -2.35
C ASN A 349 14.28 -19.65 -1.36
N MET A 350 13.09 -19.00 -1.32
CA MET A 350 11.91 -19.46 -0.56
C MET A 350 10.76 -19.81 -1.52
N GLY A 351 11.03 -20.59 -2.54
CA GLY A 351 10.08 -20.92 -3.58
C GLY A 351 9.68 -19.68 -4.40
N ASN A 352 8.40 -19.55 -4.70
CA ASN A 352 7.82 -18.36 -5.32
C ASN A 352 7.30 -17.33 -4.29
N TYR A 353 7.70 -17.42 -3.02
CA TYR A 353 7.40 -16.39 -2.03
C TYR A 353 8.36 -15.20 -2.19
N ALA A 354 7.96 -14.26 -3.02
CA ALA A 354 8.75 -13.07 -3.35
C ALA A 354 8.54 -11.95 -2.32
N HIS A 355 9.06 -12.12 -1.10
CA HIS A 355 8.85 -11.17 0.01
C HIS A 355 9.35 -9.75 -0.29
N GLY A 356 10.34 -9.62 -1.16
CA GLY A 356 10.86 -8.31 -1.58
C GLY A 356 9.85 -7.43 -2.30
N ASN A 357 8.68 -7.97 -2.69
CA ASN A 357 7.60 -7.19 -3.30
C ASN A 357 6.25 -7.39 -2.59
N GLN A 358 5.40 -6.38 -2.58
CA GLN A 358 4.21 -6.27 -1.73
C GLN A 358 3.07 -7.26 -2.03
N PRO A 359 2.82 -7.69 -3.28
CA PRO A 359 1.65 -8.52 -3.60
C PRO A 359 1.48 -9.78 -2.75
N ILE A 360 2.58 -10.36 -2.26
CA ILE A 360 2.53 -11.62 -1.50
C ILE A 360 2.78 -11.46 0.00
N GLN A 361 3.19 -10.28 0.47
CA GLN A 361 3.64 -10.08 1.86
C GLN A 361 2.62 -10.51 2.93
N HIS A 362 1.32 -10.37 2.65
CA HIS A 362 0.23 -10.73 3.58
C HIS A 362 -0.10 -12.24 3.56
N MET A 363 0.33 -13.00 2.53
CA MET A 363 -0.10 -14.37 2.30
C MET A 363 0.13 -15.28 3.50
N ILE A 364 1.25 -15.16 4.19
CA ILE A 364 1.59 -16.01 5.32
C ILE A 364 0.51 -15.96 6.41
N TYR A 365 -0.11 -14.82 6.64
CA TYR A 365 -1.18 -14.66 7.63
C TYR A 365 -2.49 -15.35 7.24
N LEU A 366 -2.67 -15.71 5.97
CA LEU A 366 -3.86 -16.42 5.51
C LEU A 366 -3.92 -17.87 6.04
N TYR A 367 -2.82 -18.45 6.53
CA TYR A 367 -2.86 -19.72 7.25
C TYR A 367 -3.75 -19.68 8.49
N ASP A 368 -3.89 -18.53 9.14
CA ASP A 368 -4.76 -18.33 10.30
C ASP A 368 -6.23 -18.56 9.94
N TYR A 369 -6.68 -18.06 8.80
CA TYR A 369 -8.04 -18.27 8.28
C TYR A 369 -8.32 -19.73 7.91
N ALA A 370 -7.28 -20.47 7.54
CA ALA A 370 -7.37 -21.91 7.27
C ALA A 370 -7.29 -22.76 8.54
N GLY A 371 -7.05 -22.14 9.71
CA GLY A 371 -6.96 -22.82 11.00
C GLY A 371 -5.60 -23.50 11.24
N GLN A 372 -4.54 -23.03 10.58
CA GLN A 372 -3.17 -23.53 10.75
C GLN A 372 -2.17 -22.43 11.18
N PRO A 373 -2.41 -21.74 12.32
CA PRO A 373 -1.59 -20.61 12.73
C PRO A 373 -0.12 -20.97 12.99
N TRP A 374 0.19 -22.22 13.32
CA TRP A 374 1.57 -22.68 13.50
C TRP A 374 2.40 -22.59 12.22
N LYS A 375 1.79 -22.72 11.02
CA LYS A 375 2.47 -22.52 9.73
C LYS A 375 2.76 -21.05 9.52
N ALA A 376 1.82 -20.16 9.83
CA ALA A 376 2.06 -18.72 9.80
C ALA A 376 3.25 -18.37 10.71
N GLN A 377 3.24 -18.82 11.97
CA GLN A 377 4.33 -18.58 12.93
C GLN A 377 5.68 -19.09 12.43
N TYR A 378 5.71 -20.28 11.84
CA TYR A 378 6.94 -20.85 11.25
C TYR A 378 7.49 -19.98 10.14
N TRP A 379 6.66 -19.67 9.13
CA TRP A 379 7.10 -18.90 7.97
C TRP A 379 7.45 -17.45 8.30
N LEU A 380 6.70 -16.81 9.21
CA LEU A 380 7.02 -15.47 9.70
C LEU A 380 8.43 -15.42 10.31
N ARG A 381 8.77 -16.40 11.16
CA ARG A 381 10.13 -16.47 11.71
C ARG A 381 11.19 -16.69 10.64
N GLN A 382 10.93 -17.57 9.65
CA GLN A 382 11.86 -17.78 8.53
C GLN A 382 12.11 -16.48 7.74
N VAL A 383 11.05 -15.71 7.46
CA VAL A 383 11.17 -14.43 6.75
C VAL A 383 11.91 -13.40 7.60
N MET A 384 11.51 -13.22 8.86
CA MET A 384 12.12 -12.22 9.74
C MET A 384 13.62 -12.49 9.98
N ASP A 385 14.00 -13.76 10.15
CA ASP A 385 15.36 -14.14 10.47
C ASP A 385 16.29 -14.16 9.23
N ARG A 386 15.73 -14.38 8.02
CA ARG A 386 16.53 -14.56 6.80
C ARG A 386 16.53 -13.35 5.89
N MET A 387 15.45 -12.55 5.89
CA MET A 387 15.22 -11.50 4.92
C MET A 387 15.37 -10.09 5.49
N TYR A 388 15.63 -9.99 6.80
CA TYR A 388 15.87 -8.71 7.48
C TYR A 388 17.17 -8.78 8.27
N THR A 389 18.01 -7.78 8.13
CA THR A 389 19.31 -7.68 8.82
C THR A 389 19.51 -6.31 9.44
N PRO A 390 20.41 -6.16 10.42
CA PRO A 390 20.74 -4.85 11.01
C PRO A 390 21.68 -4.02 10.15
N GLY A 391 22.12 -4.52 8.99
CA GLY A 391 23.05 -3.86 8.09
C GLY A 391 22.46 -2.73 7.26
N PRO A 392 23.28 -1.98 6.51
CA PRO A 392 22.80 -0.94 5.62
C PRO A 392 21.96 -1.48 4.44
N ASP A 393 22.19 -2.70 4.03
CA ASP A 393 21.46 -3.50 3.05
C ASP A 393 20.44 -4.44 3.72
N GLY A 394 19.70 -3.91 4.69
CA GLY A 394 18.93 -4.67 5.67
C GLY A 394 17.70 -5.40 5.15
N TYR A 395 17.30 -5.27 3.88
CA TYR A 395 16.10 -5.89 3.33
C TYR A 395 16.40 -6.75 2.11
N CYS A 396 15.53 -7.74 1.87
CA CYS A 396 15.62 -8.62 0.70
C CYS A 396 15.14 -7.97 -0.60
N GLY A 397 14.57 -6.79 -0.57
CA GLY A 397 14.03 -6.02 -1.68
C GLY A 397 13.92 -4.55 -1.34
N ASP A 398 13.14 -3.81 -2.10
CA ASP A 398 12.96 -2.39 -1.87
C ASP A 398 12.18 -2.10 -0.58
N GLU A 399 12.45 -0.96 0.00
CA GLU A 399 11.84 -0.54 1.27
C GLU A 399 10.40 -0.04 1.08
N ASP A 400 10.12 0.57 -0.07
CA ASP A 400 8.82 1.00 -0.56
C ASP A 400 8.05 1.89 0.40
N ASN A 401 8.67 3.05 0.67
CA ASN A 401 8.06 4.14 1.42
C ASN A 401 7.56 3.76 2.83
N GLY A 402 8.18 2.78 3.46
CA GLY A 402 7.85 2.33 4.80
C GLY A 402 7.08 1.00 4.86
N GLN A 403 6.59 0.48 3.72
CA GLN A 403 5.76 -0.73 3.71
C GLN A 403 6.52 -1.97 4.19
N THR A 404 7.70 -2.26 3.63
CA THR A 404 8.50 -3.43 3.99
C THR A 404 9.00 -3.34 5.43
N SER A 405 9.30 -2.14 5.90
CA SER A 405 9.64 -1.84 7.31
C SER A 405 8.46 -2.09 8.24
N ALA A 406 7.27 -1.57 7.92
CA ALA A 406 6.07 -1.73 8.73
C ALA A 406 5.63 -3.20 8.83
N TRP A 407 5.85 -4.00 7.77
CA TRP A 407 5.61 -5.43 7.80
C TRP A 407 6.42 -6.12 8.92
N TYR A 408 7.71 -5.78 9.03
CA TYR A 408 8.57 -6.34 10.09
C TYR A 408 8.09 -5.91 11.48
N VAL A 409 7.72 -4.63 11.64
CA VAL A 409 7.23 -4.10 12.93
C VAL A 409 5.96 -4.84 13.37
N PHE A 410 4.95 -4.97 12.50
CA PHE A 410 3.74 -5.73 12.82
C PHE A 410 4.02 -7.20 13.11
N SER A 411 4.87 -7.84 12.31
CA SER A 411 5.25 -9.25 12.53
C SER A 411 5.96 -9.45 13.86
N ALA A 412 6.80 -8.51 14.28
CA ALA A 412 7.45 -8.53 15.60
C ALA A 412 6.47 -8.30 16.75
N LEU A 413 5.42 -7.51 16.53
CA LEU A 413 4.33 -7.31 17.49
C LEU A 413 3.39 -8.53 17.60
N GLY A 414 3.43 -9.44 16.63
CA GLY A 414 2.67 -10.69 16.63
C GLY A 414 1.25 -10.61 16.06
N PHE A 415 0.93 -9.58 15.27
CA PHE A 415 -0.31 -9.44 14.51
C PHE A 415 -0.08 -8.67 13.20
N TYR A 416 -1.09 -8.66 12.32
CA TYR A 416 -0.97 -8.01 11.00
C TYR A 416 -2.33 -7.56 10.49
N PRO A 417 -2.46 -6.35 9.92
CA PRO A 417 -3.70 -5.86 9.36
C PRO A 417 -3.96 -6.48 7.97
N VAL A 418 -4.41 -7.75 7.94
CA VAL A 418 -4.64 -8.47 6.67
C VAL A 418 -5.60 -7.74 5.75
N CYS A 419 -6.60 -7.06 6.31
CA CYS A 419 -7.65 -6.38 5.55
C CYS A 419 -7.86 -4.95 6.05
N PRO A 420 -7.05 -3.97 5.64
CA PRO A 420 -7.32 -2.57 5.94
C PRO A 420 -8.69 -2.14 5.42
N GLY A 421 -9.33 -1.18 6.09
CA GLY A 421 -10.69 -0.71 5.79
C GLY A 421 -11.74 -1.13 6.82
N THR A 422 -11.29 -1.67 7.94
CA THR A 422 -12.10 -2.00 9.13
C THR A 422 -11.52 -1.32 10.38
N ASP A 423 -12.20 -1.49 11.51
CA ASP A 423 -11.72 -1.15 12.85
C ASP A 423 -10.82 -2.23 13.49
N GLU A 424 -10.47 -3.27 12.71
CA GLU A 424 -9.64 -4.41 13.13
C GLU A 424 -8.19 -4.31 12.60
N TYR A 425 -7.29 -5.06 13.24
CA TYR A 425 -5.89 -5.23 12.84
C TYR A 425 -5.54 -6.71 12.68
#